data_c00ea06fd685e06be9dd46cf9191ed21
#
_entry.id   c00ea06fd685e06be9dd46cf9191ed21
#
_cell.length_a   1.000
_cell.length_b   1.000
_cell.length_c   1.000
_cell.angle_alpha   90.00
_cell.angle_beta   90.00
_cell.angle_gamma   90.00
#
_symmetry.space_group_name_H-M   'P 1'
#
loop_
_entity.id
_entity.type
_entity.pdbx_description
1 polymer ?
#
loop_
_entity_poly.entity_id
_entity_poly.type
_entity_poly.pdbx_seq_one_letter_code
_entity_poly.pdbx_strand_id
1 'polypeptide(L)'
;MCIRDRDLGIKKNILRNLAKRDCYIKVFPYDSTFEEMKSFNPDGYFLSNGPGDPEPLSAAIQATKEIIEAKAPLFGICLGHQVLALANGISTYKMHHGHRGINHPIMNLLTGKGEITSQNHGFAINREEAEAHPEIEITHVHLNDHTAAGIRMKDKPVFSVQYHPEASPGPHDADYLFDQFISSIKDHKLQMA
;
A
#
# COMPACT_ATOMS: atom_id res chain seq x y z
N MET A 1 12.85 0.57 -14.76
CA MET A 1 12.27 -0.29 -13.72
C MET A 1 10.86 -0.65 -14.11
N CYS A 2 10.45 -1.91 -13.99
CA CYS A 2 9.13 -2.37 -14.42
C CYS A 2 8.24 -2.64 -13.21
N ILE A 3 7.14 -1.91 -13.09
CA ILE A 3 6.18 -2.01 -12.00
C ILE A 3 4.85 -2.51 -12.52
N ARG A 4 4.24 -3.42 -11.78
CA ARG A 4 2.88 -3.92 -12.04
C ARG A 4 1.93 -3.32 -11.04
N ASP A 5 0.96 -2.60 -11.56
CA ASP A 5 -0.14 -2.05 -10.79
C ASP A 5 -1.41 -2.85 -11.03
N ARG A 6 -2.08 -3.20 -9.95
CA ARG A 6 -3.43 -3.76 -10.00
C ARG A 6 -4.43 -2.64 -9.88
N ASP A 7 -5.22 -2.45 -10.91
CA ASP A 7 -6.25 -1.41 -10.98
C ASP A 7 -7.46 -1.75 -10.10
N LEU A 8 -7.44 -1.23 -8.88
CA LEU A 8 -8.59 -1.25 -7.97
C LEU A 8 -9.45 0.03 -8.08
N GLY A 9 -9.11 0.93 -8.98
CA GLY A 9 -9.69 2.28 -9.15
C GLY A 9 -8.62 3.37 -9.05
N ILE A 10 -7.49 3.16 -9.75
CA ILE A 10 -6.27 3.93 -9.60
C ILE A 10 -6.43 5.42 -9.91
N LYS A 11 -5.96 6.28 -9.02
CA LYS A 11 -5.76 7.70 -9.30
C LYS A 11 -4.59 7.92 -10.25
N LYS A 12 -4.81 8.69 -11.32
CA LYS A 12 -3.77 9.01 -12.31
C LYS A 12 -2.50 9.60 -11.70
N ASN A 13 -2.62 10.25 -10.52
CA ASN A 13 -1.46 10.85 -9.88
C ASN A 13 -0.50 9.80 -9.28
N ILE A 14 -0.96 8.61 -8.94
CA ILE A 14 -0.10 7.48 -8.58
C ILE A 14 0.78 7.11 -9.77
N LEU A 15 0.18 6.91 -10.95
CA LEU A 15 0.94 6.60 -12.18
C LEU A 15 1.95 7.69 -12.53
N ARG A 16 1.57 8.97 -12.36
CA ARG A 16 2.47 10.11 -12.58
C ARG A 16 3.66 10.10 -11.62
N ASN A 17 3.43 9.77 -10.34
CA ASN A 17 4.51 9.70 -9.34
C ASN A 17 5.50 8.56 -9.64
N LEU A 18 5.02 7.41 -10.08
CA LEU A 18 5.87 6.31 -10.52
C LEU A 18 6.61 6.66 -11.82
N ALA A 19 5.92 7.25 -12.80
CA ALA A 19 6.53 7.66 -14.08
C ALA A 19 7.62 8.72 -13.89
N LYS A 20 7.44 9.69 -13.00
CA LYS A 20 8.49 10.69 -12.65
C LYS A 20 9.77 10.05 -12.09
N ARG A 21 9.71 8.81 -11.62
CA ARG A 21 10.82 8.03 -11.07
C ARG A 21 11.34 6.99 -12.07
N ASP A 22 11.13 7.24 -13.36
CA ASP A 22 11.59 6.39 -14.47
C ASP A 22 11.07 4.95 -14.41
N CYS A 23 9.84 4.78 -13.94
CA CYS A 23 9.18 3.48 -13.92
C CYS A 23 8.40 3.24 -15.21
N TYR A 24 8.61 2.08 -15.83
CA TYR A 24 7.70 1.54 -16.83
C TYR A 24 6.55 0.82 -16.11
N ILE A 25 5.32 1.30 -16.30
CA ILE A 25 4.15 0.82 -15.56
C ILE A 25 3.24 0.06 -16.50
N LYS A 26 2.83 -1.13 -16.11
CA LYS A 26 1.73 -1.85 -16.73
C LYS A 26 0.60 -2.04 -15.72
N VAL A 27 -0.56 -1.55 -16.06
CA VAL A 27 -1.80 -1.66 -15.26
C VAL A 27 -2.53 -2.93 -15.66
N PHE A 28 -2.97 -3.71 -14.68
CA PHE A 28 -3.73 -4.94 -14.86
C PHE A 28 -5.13 -4.80 -14.27
N PRO A 29 -6.12 -5.50 -14.83
CA PRO A 29 -7.45 -5.61 -14.23
C PRO A 29 -7.39 -6.11 -12.78
N TYR A 30 -8.40 -5.74 -11.99
CA TYR A 30 -8.48 -6.05 -10.55
C TYR A 30 -8.54 -7.56 -10.25
N ASP A 31 -8.96 -8.37 -11.21
CA ASP A 31 -9.12 -9.82 -11.12
C ASP A 31 -7.95 -10.61 -11.71
N SER A 32 -6.91 -9.93 -12.23
CA SER A 32 -5.73 -10.60 -12.79
C SER A 32 -5.02 -11.47 -11.76
N THR A 33 -4.53 -12.62 -12.20
CA THR A 33 -3.77 -13.55 -11.37
C THR A 33 -2.33 -13.09 -11.17
N PHE A 34 -1.66 -13.64 -10.16
CA PHE A 34 -0.23 -13.40 -9.95
C PHE A 34 0.61 -13.87 -11.15
N GLU A 35 0.31 -15.04 -11.72
CA GLU A 35 1.03 -15.59 -12.87
C GLU A 35 0.91 -14.71 -14.12
N GLU A 36 -0.27 -14.14 -14.39
CA GLU A 36 -0.43 -13.17 -15.46
C GLU A 36 0.44 -11.93 -15.26
N MET A 37 0.46 -11.38 -14.05
CA MET A 37 1.31 -10.24 -13.71
C MET A 37 2.80 -10.60 -13.79
N LYS A 38 3.21 -11.75 -13.30
CA LYS A 38 4.57 -12.26 -13.29
C LYS A 38 5.12 -12.53 -14.68
N SER A 39 4.27 -12.93 -15.64
CA SER A 39 4.67 -13.20 -17.03
C SER A 39 5.40 -12.04 -17.72
N PHE A 40 5.25 -10.83 -17.21
CA PHE A 40 5.94 -9.62 -17.69
C PHE A 40 7.26 -9.33 -16.97
N ASN A 41 7.71 -10.22 -16.10
CA ASN A 41 8.95 -10.10 -15.33
C ASN A 41 9.10 -8.72 -14.63
N PRO A 42 8.17 -8.35 -13.73
CA PRO A 42 8.22 -7.05 -13.04
C PRO A 42 9.33 -7.00 -12.01
N ASP A 43 9.86 -5.81 -11.76
CA ASP A 43 10.79 -5.54 -10.67
C ASP A 43 10.06 -5.32 -9.32
N GLY A 44 8.79 -4.96 -9.35
CA GLY A 44 7.94 -4.77 -8.18
C GLY A 44 6.46 -4.67 -8.52
N TYR A 45 5.63 -4.81 -7.49
CA TYR A 45 4.18 -4.81 -7.58
C TYR A 45 3.59 -3.61 -6.82
N PHE A 46 2.45 -3.15 -7.29
CA PHE A 46 1.72 -2.06 -6.68
C PHE A 46 0.24 -2.44 -6.51
N LEU A 47 -0.35 -2.13 -5.38
CA LEU A 47 -1.78 -2.26 -5.13
C LEU A 47 -2.36 -0.84 -5.04
N SER A 48 -3.14 -0.46 -6.03
CA SER A 48 -3.66 0.88 -6.11
C SER A 48 -4.75 1.17 -5.06
N ASN A 49 -5.12 2.42 -4.95
CA ASN A 49 -6.34 2.82 -4.28
C ASN A 49 -7.58 2.33 -5.04
N GLY A 50 -8.71 2.35 -4.38
CA GLY A 50 -10.01 2.02 -4.97
C GLY A 50 -11.16 2.26 -4.01
N PRO A 51 -12.41 2.20 -4.50
CA PRO A 51 -13.60 2.34 -3.68
C PRO A 51 -14.05 1.01 -3.09
N GLY A 52 -14.88 1.10 -2.04
CA GLY A 52 -15.67 -0.02 -1.57
C GLY A 52 -15.05 -0.81 -0.42
N ASP A 53 -15.62 -1.99 -0.22
CA ASP A 53 -15.25 -2.95 0.79
C ASP A 53 -14.10 -3.83 0.26
N PRO A 54 -13.00 -4.02 0.99
CA PRO A 54 -11.90 -4.87 0.55
C PRO A 54 -12.20 -6.38 0.63
N GLU A 55 -13.09 -6.83 1.51
CA GLU A 55 -13.33 -8.26 1.75
C GLU A 55 -13.77 -9.05 0.50
N PRO A 56 -14.63 -8.52 -0.39
CA PRO A 56 -15.04 -9.24 -1.60
C PRO A 56 -13.92 -9.40 -2.65
N LEU A 57 -12.79 -8.74 -2.49
CA LEU A 57 -11.69 -8.72 -3.47
C LEU A 57 -10.80 -9.98 -3.39
N SER A 58 -11.42 -11.17 -3.37
CA SER A 58 -10.72 -12.46 -3.16
C SER A 58 -9.57 -12.70 -4.13
N ALA A 59 -9.72 -12.36 -5.42
CA ALA A 59 -8.66 -12.48 -6.41
C ALA A 59 -7.46 -11.57 -6.10
N ALA A 60 -7.72 -10.34 -5.66
CA ALA A 60 -6.65 -9.40 -5.27
C ALA A 60 -5.93 -9.88 -3.99
N ILE A 61 -6.68 -10.34 -3.00
CA ILE A 61 -6.14 -10.90 -1.75
C ILE A 61 -5.26 -12.12 -2.04
N GLN A 62 -5.73 -13.05 -2.88
CA GLN A 62 -4.98 -14.25 -3.23
C GLN A 62 -3.68 -13.91 -3.98
N ALA A 63 -3.73 -13.07 -5.01
CA ALA A 63 -2.52 -12.67 -5.72
C ALA A 63 -1.55 -11.89 -4.84
N THR A 64 -2.04 -11.12 -3.86
CA THR A 64 -1.20 -10.44 -2.87
C THR A 64 -0.46 -11.44 -1.99
N LYS A 65 -1.10 -12.52 -1.53
CA LYS A 65 -0.43 -13.62 -0.81
C LYS A 65 0.71 -14.21 -1.65
N GLU A 66 0.45 -14.50 -2.91
CA GLU A 66 1.45 -15.08 -3.83
C GLU A 66 2.64 -14.12 -4.07
N ILE A 67 2.40 -12.80 -4.18
CA ILE A 67 3.46 -11.79 -4.25
C ILE A 67 4.31 -11.78 -2.98
N ILE A 68 3.67 -11.86 -1.80
CA ILE A 68 4.34 -11.92 -0.50
C ILE A 68 5.19 -13.20 -0.36
N GLU A 69 4.67 -14.34 -0.78
CA GLU A 69 5.37 -15.63 -0.79
C GLU A 69 6.59 -15.60 -1.72
N ALA A 70 6.46 -14.94 -2.87
CA ALA A 70 7.56 -14.71 -3.80
C ALA A 70 8.60 -13.70 -3.29
N LYS A 71 8.38 -13.08 -2.13
CA LYS A 71 9.22 -12.04 -1.52
C LYS A 71 9.48 -10.85 -2.44
N ALA A 72 8.57 -10.58 -3.37
CA ALA A 72 8.71 -9.50 -4.32
C ALA A 72 8.38 -8.14 -3.67
N PRO A 73 9.04 -7.05 -4.10
CA PRO A 73 8.72 -5.71 -3.61
C PRO A 73 7.27 -5.33 -3.90
N LEU A 74 6.57 -4.87 -2.86
CA LEU A 74 5.15 -4.52 -2.93
C LEU A 74 4.85 -3.25 -2.15
N PHE A 75 4.13 -2.32 -2.78
CA PHE A 75 3.58 -1.13 -2.12
C PHE A 75 2.07 -1.03 -2.33
N GLY A 76 1.31 -0.81 -1.25
CA GLY A 76 -0.15 -0.67 -1.27
C GLY A 76 -0.63 0.69 -0.77
N ILE A 77 -1.62 1.29 -1.45
CA ILE A 77 -2.24 2.58 -1.07
C ILE A 77 -3.75 2.40 -0.85
N CYS A 78 -4.24 2.89 0.27
CA CYS A 78 -5.65 2.97 0.65
C CYS A 78 -6.35 1.59 0.58
N LEU A 79 -7.12 1.29 -0.46
CA LEU A 79 -7.70 -0.04 -0.65
C LEU A 79 -6.61 -1.13 -0.75
N GLY A 80 -5.49 -0.83 -1.40
CA GLY A 80 -4.33 -1.72 -1.48
C GLY A 80 -3.69 -2.01 -0.11
N HIS A 81 -3.75 -1.08 0.83
CA HIS A 81 -3.34 -1.30 2.22
C HIS A 81 -4.27 -2.31 2.93
N GLN A 82 -5.57 -2.17 2.73
CA GLN A 82 -6.57 -3.08 3.31
C GLN A 82 -6.47 -4.49 2.70
N VAL A 83 -6.26 -4.60 1.39
CA VAL A 83 -6.01 -5.88 0.70
C VAL A 83 -4.73 -6.54 1.23
N LEU A 84 -3.66 -5.77 1.46
CA LEU A 84 -2.42 -6.30 2.06
C LEU A 84 -2.65 -6.83 3.47
N ALA A 85 -3.44 -6.14 4.29
CA ALA A 85 -3.81 -6.58 5.64
C ALA A 85 -4.59 -7.91 5.61
N LEU A 86 -5.63 -7.99 4.76
CA LEU A 86 -6.41 -9.22 4.57
C LEU A 86 -5.56 -10.39 4.06
N ALA A 87 -4.60 -10.13 3.18
CA ALA A 87 -3.67 -11.15 2.69
C ALA A 87 -2.78 -11.73 3.80
N ASN A 88 -2.54 -10.96 4.87
CA ASN A 88 -1.82 -11.40 6.07
C ASN A 88 -2.75 -11.88 7.20
N GLY A 89 -4.05 -12.03 6.95
CA GLY A 89 -5.01 -12.51 7.96
C GLY A 89 -5.45 -11.45 8.97
N ILE A 90 -5.14 -10.18 8.73
CA ILE A 90 -5.60 -9.05 9.54
C ILE A 90 -6.94 -8.60 9.01
N SER A 91 -7.97 -8.58 9.85
CA SER A 91 -9.32 -8.19 9.46
C SER A 91 -9.46 -6.70 9.20
N THR A 92 -10.51 -6.34 8.46
CA THR A 92 -10.91 -4.95 8.25
C THR A 92 -12.26 -4.70 8.90
N TYR A 93 -12.55 -3.44 9.18
CA TYR A 93 -13.86 -3.04 9.69
C TYR A 93 -14.34 -1.74 9.06
N LYS A 94 -15.65 -1.60 8.95
CA LYS A 94 -16.28 -0.37 8.51
C LYS A 94 -16.26 0.67 9.62
N MET A 95 -15.66 1.80 9.36
CA MET A 95 -15.61 2.93 10.29
C MET A 95 -16.98 3.63 10.35
N HIS A 96 -17.31 4.21 11.50
CA HIS A 96 -18.57 4.95 11.66
C HIS A 96 -18.66 6.18 10.73
N HIS A 97 -17.60 6.99 10.68
CA HIS A 97 -17.53 8.18 9.82
C HIS A 97 -16.53 8.06 8.67
N GLY A 98 -15.47 7.27 8.85
CA GLY A 98 -14.32 7.20 7.95
C GLY A 98 -13.47 8.49 8.00
N HIS A 99 -12.39 8.51 7.21
CA HIS A 99 -11.54 9.68 7.07
C HIS A 99 -11.71 10.27 5.67
N ARG A 100 -12.10 11.55 5.59
CA ARG A 100 -12.32 12.27 4.33
C ARG A 100 -11.82 13.70 4.47
N GLY A 101 -10.73 14.02 3.77
CA GLY A 101 -10.13 15.34 3.78
C GLY A 101 -8.66 15.34 3.40
N ILE A 102 -8.09 16.53 3.32
CA ILE A 102 -6.69 16.75 2.92
C ILE A 102 -5.79 17.19 4.07
N ASN A 103 -6.28 17.12 5.31
CA ASN A 103 -5.64 17.66 6.51
C ASN A 103 -5.65 16.66 7.67
N HIS A 104 -5.56 15.37 7.37
CA HIS A 104 -5.52 14.32 8.38
C HIS A 104 -4.09 14.15 8.92
N PRO A 105 -3.88 14.38 10.23
CA PRO A 105 -2.57 14.22 10.83
C PRO A 105 -2.28 12.75 11.14
N ILE A 106 -1.10 12.30 10.76
CA ILE A 106 -0.58 10.98 11.14
C ILE A 106 0.76 11.12 11.85
N MET A 107 1.13 10.12 12.63
CA MET A 107 2.46 9.95 13.20
C MET A 107 3.20 8.85 12.44
N ASN A 108 4.35 9.17 11.88
CA ASN A 108 5.29 8.18 11.38
C ASN A 108 6.09 7.65 12.57
N LEU A 109 5.83 6.40 12.96
CA LEU A 109 6.45 5.77 14.13
C LEU A 109 7.92 5.44 13.92
N LEU A 110 8.38 5.31 12.66
CA LEU A 110 9.77 5.01 12.34
C LEU A 110 10.68 6.24 12.52
N THR A 111 10.14 7.43 12.27
CA THR A 111 10.91 8.69 12.32
C THR A 111 10.54 9.58 13.51
N GLY A 112 9.39 9.33 14.14
CA GLY A 112 8.81 10.18 15.18
C GLY A 112 8.27 11.52 14.66
N LYS A 113 8.03 11.66 13.35
CA LYS A 113 7.53 12.89 12.72
C LYS A 113 6.04 12.84 12.48
N GLY A 114 5.35 13.95 12.73
CA GLY A 114 3.99 14.18 12.28
C GLY A 114 3.97 14.55 10.80
N GLU A 115 3.00 14.04 10.07
CA GLU A 115 2.77 14.32 8.65
C GLU A 115 1.29 14.68 8.44
N ILE A 116 1.00 15.59 7.52
CA ILE A 116 -0.37 15.91 7.11
C ILE A 116 -0.68 15.16 5.82
N THR A 117 -1.81 14.45 5.81
CA THR A 117 -2.14 13.53 4.72
C THR A 117 -3.52 13.75 4.14
N SER A 118 -3.67 13.39 2.87
CA SER A 118 -4.97 13.27 2.22
C SER A 118 -5.55 11.88 2.48
N GLN A 119 -6.81 11.82 2.94
CA GLN A 119 -7.50 10.56 3.21
C GLN A 119 -8.90 10.55 2.62
N ASN A 120 -9.34 9.41 2.11
CA ASN A 120 -10.70 9.20 1.62
C ASN A 120 -11.04 7.72 1.69
N HIS A 121 -11.37 7.23 2.89
CA HIS A 121 -11.73 5.84 3.11
C HIS A 121 -12.80 5.68 4.20
N GLY A 122 -13.56 4.60 4.12
CA GLY A 122 -14.58 4.23 5.09
C GLY A 122 -14.31 2.92 5.82
N PHE A 123 -13.21 2.24 5.49
CA PHE A 123 -12.75 1.02 6.14
C PHE A 123 -11.35 1.24 6.70
N ALA A 124 -11.03 0.53 7.78
CA ALA A 124 -9.71 0.49 8.39
C ALA A 124 -9.32 -0.95 8.73
N ILE A 125 -8.03 -1.22 8.89
CA ILE A 125 -7.54 -2.52 9.35
C ILE A 125 -7.67 -2.61 10.87
N ASN A 126 -7.83 -3.84 11.39
CA ASN A 126 -7.85 -4.08 12.82
C ASN A 126 -6.46 -3.87 13.40
N ARG A 127 -6.32 -2.82 14.21
CA ARG A 127 -5.05 -2.42 14.79
C ARG A 127 -4.51 -3.47 15.77
N GLU A 128 -5.35 -4.03 16.62
CA GLU A 128 -4.95 -5.01 17.63
C GLU A 128 -4.39 -6.29 16.98
N GLU A 129 -5.03 -6.75 15.91
CA GLU A 129 -4.55 -7.87 15.12
C GLU A 129 -3.21 -7.58 14.43
N ALA A 130 -3.06 -6.36 13.90
CA ALA A 130 -1.80 -5.92 13.28
C ALA A 130 -0.65 -5.83 14.29
N GLU A 131 -0.91 -5.32 15.51
CA GLU A 131 0.07 -5.25 16.61
C GLU A 131 0.48 -6.65 17.11
N ALA A 132 -0.47 -7.59 17.14
CA ALA A 132 -0.22 -8.97 17.57
C ALA A 132 0.45 -9.83 16.50
N HIS A 133 0.46 -9.38 15.23
CA HIS A 133 0.97 -10.18 14.12
C HIS A 133 2.52 -10.27 14.14
N PRO A 134 3.12 -11.47 14.13
CA PRO A 134 4.57 -11.63 14.32
C PRO A 134 5.42 -11.00 13.21
N GLU A 135 4.94 -11.02 11.98
CA GLU A 135 5.67 -10.51 10.80
C GLU A 135 5.32 -9.08 10.41
N ILE A 136 4.32 -8.45 11.03
CA ILE A 136 3.86 -7.10 10.71
C ILE A 136 4.37 -6.10 11.75
N GLU A 137 4.67 -4.90 11.28
CA GLU A 137 4.97 -3.73 12.09
C GLU A 137 4.09 -2.57 11.64
N ILE A 138 3.42 -1.91 12.59
CA ILE A 138 2.70 -0.67 12.31
C ILE A 138 3.72 0.46 12.17
N THR A 139 3.69 1.13 11.04
CA THR A 139 4.63 2.21 10.69
C THR A 139 4.05 3.60 10.88
N HIS A 140 2.74 3.73 10.73
CA HIS A 140 2.02 5.00 10.84
C HIS A 140 0.71 4.82 11.59
N VAL A 141 0.36 5.83 12.40
CA VAL A 141 -0.92 5.89 13.12
C VAL A 141 -1.59 7.24 12.92
N HIS A 142 -2.90 7.25 12.82
CA HIS A 142 -3.69 8.47 12.77
C HIS A 142 -3.73 9.13 14.15
N LEU A 143 -3.46 10.45 14.24
CA LEU A 143 -3.30 11.11 15.53
C LEU A 143 -4.61 11.40 16.27
N ASN A 144 -5.74 11.45 15.56
CA ASN A 144 -7.03 11.77 16.18
C ASN A 144 -7.72 10.56 16.82
N ASP A 145 -7.63 9.38 16.19
CA ASP A 145 -8.36 8.19 16.61
C ASP A 145 -7.49 6.94 16.75
N HIS A 146 -6.18 7.09 16.52
CA HIS A 146 -5.18 6.05 16.67
C HIS A 146 -5.39 4.82 15.75
N THR A 147 -6.14 4.94 14.68
CA THR A 147 -6.24 3.88 13.67
C THR A 147 -4.88 3.62 13.02
N ALA A 148 -4.62 2.36 12.65
CA ALA A 148 -3.41 2.00 11.94
C ALA A 148 -3.43 2.61 10.52
N ALA A 149 -2.49 3.49 10.24
CA ALA A 149 -2.41 4.24 8.99
C ALA A 149 -1.28 3.77 8.06
N GLY A 150 -0.49 2.80 8.48
CA GLY A 150 0.54 2.17 7.65
C GLY A 150 1.12 0.94 8.34
N ILE A 151 1.47 -0.06 7.53
CA ILE A 151 2.13 -1.30 7.98
C ILE A 151 3.28 -1.66 7.05
N ARG A 152 4.24 -2.42 7.57
CA ARG A 152 5.26 -3.10 6.78
C ARG A 152 5.48 -4.53 7.27
N MET A 153 5.97 -5.38 6.40
CA MET A 153 6.51 -6.68 6.79
C MET A 153 7.97 -6.53 7.26
N LYS A 154 8.34 -7.24 8.35
CA LYS A 154 9.67 -7.11 8.96
C LYS A 154 10.80 -7.60 8.07
N ASP A 155 10.59 -8.72 7.37
CA ASP A 155 11.63 -9.45 6.63
C ASP A 155 11.38 -9.50 5.11
N LYS A 156 10.46 -8.67 4.60
CA LYS A 156 10.12 -8.62 3.17
C LYS A 156 9.99 -7.16 2.70
N PRO A 157 10.31 -6.86 1.44
CA PRO A 157 10.19 -5.50 0.88
C PRO A 157 8.74 -5.13 0.58
N VAL A 158 7.87 -5.25 1.60
CA VAL A 158 6.42 -5.09 1.49
C VAL A 158 5.93 -4.08 2.51
N PHE A 159 5.25 -3.04 2.06
CA PHE A 159 4.66 -2.02 2.94
C PHE A 159 3.42 -1.38 2.31
N SER A 160 2.62 -0.70 3.13
CA SER A 160 1.43 0.00 2.67
C SER A 160 1.01 1.12 3.59
N VAL A 161 0.23 2.07 3.05
CA VAL A 161 -0.37 3.16 3.81
C VAL A 161 -1.85 3.32 3.49
N GLN A 162 -2.63 3.70 4.50
CA GLN A 162 -4.07 3.90 4.39
C GLN A 162 -4.44 5.23 3.71
N TYR A 163 -3.57 6.21 3.78
CA TYR A 163 -3.74 7.54 3.20
C TYR A 163 -3.20 7.61 1.76
N HIS A 164 -3.32 8.80 1.15
CA HIS A 164 -2.98 9.05 -0.25
C HIS A 164 -1.67 9.86 -0.36
N PRO A 165 -0.49 9.22 -0.43
CA PRO A 165 0.80 9.93 -0.56
C PRO A 165 0.96 10.63 -1.91
N GLU A 166 0.18 10.21 -2.91
CA GLU A 166 0.14 10.86 -4.22
C GLU A 166 -0.56 12.21 -4.19
N ALA A 167 -1.29 12.53 -3.10
CA ALA A 167 -2.07 13.76 -2.95
C ALA A 167 -3.02 14.05 -4.14
N SER A 168 -3.10 15.30 -4.57
CA SER A 168 -3.89 15.75 -5.73
C SER A 168 -5.40 15.47 -5.60
N PRO A 169 -6.09 16.23 -4.72
CA PRO A 169 -5.53 17.33 -3.90
C PRO A 169 -4.87 16.85 -2.60
N GLY A 170 -4.07 17.70 -1.99
CA GLY A 170 -3.54 17.52 -0.66
C GLY A 170 -2.05 17.82 -0.51
N PRO A 171 -1.52 17.70 0.72
CA PRO A 171 -0.11 17.93 1.03
C PRO A 171 0.79 16.84 0.43
N HIS A 172 2.08 17.18 0.31
CA HIS A 172 3.10 16.30 -0.28
C HIS A 172 4.06 15.70 0.76
N ASP A 173 3.74 15.78 2.04
CA ASP A 173 4.60 15.32 3.15
C ASP A 173 5.00 13.85 3.00
N ALA A 174 4.13 13.04 2.41
CA ALA A 174 4.30 11.59 2.23
C ALA A 174 4.82 11.16 0.84
N ASP A 175 5.21 12.10 -0.04
CA ASP A 175 5.70 11.77 -1.40
C ASP A 175 6.95 10.87 -1.38
N TYR A 176 7.76 10.94 -0.30
CA TYR A 176 8.94 10.12 -0.08
C TYR A 176 8.66 8.60 -0.10
N LEU A 177 7.43 8.17 0.14
CA LEU A 177 7.07 6.74 0.11
C LEU A 177 7.22 6.12 -1.28
N PHE A 178 7.06 6.91 -2.34
CA PHE A 178 7.38 6.44 -3.69
C PHE A 178 8.88 6.21 -3.86
N ASP A 179 9.74 7.10 -3.32
CA ASP A 179 11.20 6.91 -3.35
C ASP A 179 11.63 5.71 -2.51
N GLN A 180 10.99 5.50 -1.35
CA GLN A 180 11.18 4.31 -0.52
C GLN A 180 10.85 3.03 -1.30
N PHE A 181 9.75 3.00 -2.05
CA PHE A 181 9.38 1.86 -2.88
C PHE A 181 10.42 1.59 -3.98
N ILE A 182 10.87 2.64 -4.66
CA ILE A 182 11.93 2.51 -5.69
C ILE A 182 13.23 1.98 -5.09
N SER A 183 13.60 2.47 -3.91
CA SER A 183 14.79 1.98 -3.20
C SER A 183 14.66 0.51 -2.83
N SER A 184 13.50 0.09 -2.30
CA SER A 184 13.27 -1.31 -1.94
C SER A 184 13.37 -2.26 -3.15
N ILE A 185 12.95 -1.82 -4.34
CA ILE A 185 13.12 -2.59 -5.58
C ILE A 185 14.59 -2.70 -5.96
N LYS A 186 15.35 -1.60 -5.88
CA LYS A 186 16.80 -1.62 -6.19
C LYS A 186 17.57 -2.54 -5.26
N ASP A 187 17.29 -2.46 -3.96
CA ASP A 187 17.93 -3.29 -2.95
C ASP A 187 17.61 -4.78 -3.15
N HIS A 188 16.35 -5.08 -3.46
CA HIS A 188 15.93 -6.44 -3.77
C HIS A 188 16.67 -7.01 -5.00
N LYS A 189 16.82 -6.23 -6.06
CA LYS A 189 17.58 -6.65 -7.26
C LYS A 189 19.05 -6.92 -6.96
N LEU A 190 19.68 -6.14 -6.10
CA LEU A 190 21.08 -6.35 -5.69
C LEU A 190 21.25 -7.62 -4.87
N GLN A 191 20.24 -8.03 -4.10
CA GLN A 191 20.26 -9.27 -3.32
C GLN A 191 20.05 -10.52 -4.16
N MET A 192 19.41 -10.38 -5.34
CA MET A 192 19.11 -11.49 -6.25
C MET A 192 20.20 -11.69 -7.34
N ALA A 193 21.13 -10.75 -7.48
CA ALA A 193 22.22 -10.79 -8.46
C ALA A 193 23.46 -11.50 -7.91
#